data_69b81b888c701c69664736a5b5b834ac
#
_entry.id   69b81b888c701c69664736a5b5b834ac
#
_cell.length_a   1.000
_cell.length_b   1.000
_cell.length_c   1.000
_cell.angle_alpha   90.00
_cell.angle_beta   90.00
_cell.angle_gamma   90.00
#
_symmetry.space_group_name_H-M   'P 1'
#
loop_
_entity.id
_entity.type
_entity.pdbx_description
1 polymer ?
#
loop_
_entity_poly.entity_id
_entity_poly.type
_entity_poly.pdbx_seq_one_letter_code
_entity_poly.pdbx_strand_id
1 'polypeptide(L)'
;MLGDIVLQPTFPEAELERERQVLLQEFAEDDDDPLSTGYKLFDRACYGLHAVAQPVIGSRRNIERFQRDQLVRFVERQYTGANLIVGVAGAIDPDAIVRGVESVFGAMRPGQPNRVAPPVYAGAVRARAIAASSQTHVVLGFPIPSLREEDAASVVAATLFGEGMSSPLLNRVREQRGLAYHASCTADLFDMCGQMVIEASTAPEQFDEFLREVTSLLLAQAQAIDPVDLERARNQIVVRRLHDAEKPLRRLEDAALEVFVHGRLRSADEALARLRAMTADDVREAFAQMLAAGPSAAIVGRVGRGTGDRAREILATASGSFVAAGRRSR
;
A
#
# COMPACT_ATOMS: atom_id res chain seq x y z
N MET A 1 8.42 14.15 28.16
CA MET A 1 8.13 12.75 27.79
C MET A 1 8.49 12.45 26.32
N LEU A 2 7.85 13.02 25.25
CA LEU A 2 8.22 12.70 23.85
C LEU A 2 9.68 13.00 23.54
N GLY A 3 10.18 14.18 23.95
CA GLY A 3 11.59 14.54 23.76
C GLY A 3 12.54 13.58 24.47
N ASP A 4 12.21 13.14 25.66
CA ASP A 4 13.01 12.18 26.44
C ASP A 4 13.13 10.82 25.70
N ILE A 5 12.00 10.29 25.24
CA ILE A 5 11.96 9.03 24.48
C ILE A 5 12.78 9.10 23.17
N VAL A 6 12.69 10.24 22.48
CA VAL A 6 13.37 10.43 21.18
C VAL A 6 14.86 10.74 21.34
N LEU A 7 15.21 11.59 22.33
CA LEU A 7 16.57 12.10 22.46
C LEU A 7 17.47 11.24 23.36
N GLN A 8 16.89 10.50 24.29
CA GLN A 8 17.63 9.76 25.31
C GLN A 8 17.08 8.31 25.53
N PRO A 9 16.85 7.52 24.46
CA PRO A 9 16.40 6.15 24.62
C PRO A 9 17.49 5.31 25.29
N THR A 10 17.13 4.57 26.34
CA THR A 10 18.11 3.82 27.16
C THR A 10 18.34 2.39 26.72
N PHE A 11 17.35 1.75 26.11
CA PHE A 11 17.36 0.35 25.67
C PHE A 11 17.92 -0.61 26.75
N PRO A 12 17.30 -0.75 27.93
CA PRO A 12 17.78 -1.67 28.96
C PRO A 12 17.83 -3.11 28.40
N GLU A 13 18.89 -3.86 28.70
CA GLU A 13 19.06 -5.21 28.15
C GLU A 13 17.92 -6.17 28.55
N ALA A 14 17.43 -6.05 29.78
CA ALA A 14 16.29 -6.88 30.24
C ALA A 14 15.01 -6.59 29.46
N GLU A 15 14.75 -5.32 29.10
CA GLU A 15 13.58 -4.93 28.29
C GLU A 15 13.79 -5.35 26.82
N LEU A 16 15.01 -5.23 26.30
CA LEU A 16 15.33 -5.68 24.95
C LEU A 16 15.06 -7.18 24.78
N GLU A 17 15.42 -7.99 25.78
CA GLU A 17 15.18 -9.42 25.71
C GLU A 17 13.68 -9.76 25.85
N ARG A 18 12.94 -9.03 26.68
CA ARG A 18 11.48 -9.19 26.81
C ARG A 18 10.80 -8.84 25.48
N GLU A 19 11.15 -7.71 24.88
CA GLU A 19 10.61 -7.25 23.60
C GLU A 19 10.97 -8.20 22.46
N ARG A 20 12.18 -8.79 22.48
CA ARG A 20 12.57 -9.84 21.53
C ARG A 20 11.61 -11.02 21.53
N GLN A 21 11.18 -11.48 22.72
CA GLN A 21 10.24 -12.60 22.83
C GLN A 21 8.86 -12.21 22.29
N VAL A 22 8.40 -10.98 22.54
CA VAL A 22 7.15 -10.46 21.96
C VAL A 22 7.23 -10.42 20.44
N LEU A 23 8.29 -9.83 19.88
CA LEU A 23 8.48 -9.75 18.43
C LEU A 23 8.62 -11.13 17.76
N LEU A 24 9.21 -12.12 18.44
CA LEU A 24 9.27 -13.49 17.92
C LEU A 24 7.90 -14.17 17.90
N GLN A 25 7.04 -13.86 18.87
CA GLN A 25 5.66 -14.32 18.87
C GLN A 25 4.85 -13.64 17.76
N GLU A 26 4.92 -12.32 17.64
CA GLU A 26 4.28 -11.57 16.54
C GLU A 26 4.74 -12.08 15.18
N PHE A 27 6.04 -12.37 15.02
CA PHE A 27 6.59 -12.96 13.81
C PHE A 27 5.99 -14.32 13.49
N ALA A 28 5.77 -15.16 14.52
CA ALA A 28 5.15 -16.46 14.32
C ALA A 28 3.69 -16.34 13.89
N GLU A 29 2.92 -15.44 14.53
CA GLU A 29 1.54 -15.15 14.16
C GLU A 29 1.43 -14.60 12.72
N ASP A 30 2.32 -13.68 12.34
CA ASP A 30 2.40 -13.10 11.00
C ASP A 30 2.84 -14.14 9.93
N ASP A 31 3.66 -15.12 10.26
CA ASP A 31 4.07 -16.19 9.32
C ASP A 31 3.01 -17.29 9.20
N ASP A 32 2.16 -17.46 10.20
CA ASP A 32 1.02 -18.39 10.19
C ASP A 32 -0.19 -17.83 9.43
N ASP A 33 -0.27 -16.51 9.22
CA ASP A 33 -1.33 -15.89 8.42
C ASP A 33 -1.04 -16.00 6.90
N PRO A 34 -1.91 -16.70 6.14
CA PRO A 34 -1.72 -16.84 4.69
C PRO A 34 -1.74 -15.51 3.94
N LEU A 35 -2.53 -14.55 4.40
CA LEU A 35 -2.65 -13.25 3.74
C LEU A 35 -1.40 -12.40 3.95
N SER A 36 -0.86 -12.34 5.16
CA SER A 36 0.44 -11.72 5.46
C SER A 36 1.56 -12.32 4.60
N THR A 37 1.59 -13.65 4.49
CA THR A 37 2.51 -14.34 3.56
C THR A 37 2.27 -13.90 2.11
N GLY A 38 1.02 -13.73 1.70
CA GLY A 38 0.64 -13.22 0.38
C GLY A 38 1.21 -11.85 0.10
N TYR A 39 1.03 -10.90 0.99
CA TYR A 39 1.58 -9.54 0.87
C TYR A 39 3.11 -9.51 0.81
N LYS A 40 3.81 -10.25 1.68
CA LYS A 40 5.27 -10.38 1.64
C LYS A 40 5.79 -10.90 0.29
N LEU A 41 5.09 -11.87 -0.30
CA LEU A 41 5.44 -12.42 -1.62
C LEU A 41 5.08 -11.44 -2.75
N PHE A 42 3.98 -10.71 -2.60
CA PHE A 42 3.53 -9.70 -3.55
C PHE A 42 4.53 -8.53 -3.63
N ASP A 43 4.92 -7.97 -2.49
CA ASP A 43 5.92 -6.90 -2.46
C ASP A 43 7.24 -7.33 -3.11
N ARG A 44 7.67 -8.56 -2.85
CA ARG A 44 8.83 -9.15 -3.53
C ARG A 44 8.60 -9.41 -5.02
N ALA A 45 7.38 -9.67 -5.45
CA ALA A 45 7.03 -9.79 -6.85
C ALA A 45 7.07 -8.41 -7.54
N CYS A 46 6.64 -7.35 -6.84
CA CYS A 46 6.68 -5.98 -7.33
C CYS A 46 8.10 -5.41 -7.39
N TYR A 47 8.89 -5.54 -6.32
CA TYR A 47 10.12 -4.74 -6.14
C TYR A 47 11.37 -5.57 -5.79
N GLY A 48 11.30 -6.88 -5.89
CA GLY A 48 12.46 -7.77 -5.71
C GLY A 48 13.07 -7.71 -4.32
N LEU A 49 14.33 -7.29 -4.25
CA LEU A 49 15.09 -7.18 -2.99
C LEU A 49 15.17 -5.73 -2.46
N HIS A 50 14.47 -4.79 -3.07
CA HIS A 50 14.46 -3.41 -2.62
C HIS A 50 13.94 -3.29 -1.19
N ALA A 51 14.35 -2.24 -0.47
CA ALA A 51 13.96 -2.02 0.92
C ALA A 51 12.43 -1.94 1.12
N VAL A 52 11.70 -1.35 0.15
CA VAL A 52 10.23 -1.25 0.18
C VAL A 52 9.53 -2.62 0.14
N ALA A 53 10.19 -3.66 -0.38
CA ALA A 53 9.66 -5.03 -0.42
C ALA A 53 10.06 -5.88 0.80
N GLN A 54 10.71 -5.28 1.80
CA GLN A 54 11.02 -5.99 3.03
C GLN A 54 9.86 -5.87 4.02
N PRO A 55 9.48 -6.96 4.70
CA PRO A 55 8.41 -6.89 5.71
C PRO A 55 8.82 -5.97 6.85
N VAL A 56 7.86 -5.17 7.35
CA VAL A 56 8.08 -4.22 8.46
C VAL A 56 8.58 -4.94 9.71
N ILE A 57 8.06 -6.13 10.00
CA ILE A 57 8.49 -6.96 11.14
C ILE A 57 9.93 -7.47 10.98
N GLY A 58 10.50 -7.38 9.77
CA GLY A 58 11.84 -7.84 9.48
C GLY A 58 11.95 -9.35 9.25
N SER A 59 13.05 -9.94 9.66
CA SER A 59 13.28 -11.38 9.58
C SER A 59 13.56 -11.95 10.97
N ARG A 60 13.10 -13.17 11.23
CA ARG A 60 13.36 -13.89 12.48
C ARG A 60 14.85 -13.87 12.86
N ARG A 61 15.72 -14.14 11.87
CA ARG A 61 17.18 -14.10 12.07
C ARG A 61 17.68 -12.76 12.59
N ASN A 62 17.13 -11.65 12.10
CA ASN A 62 17.53 -10.31 12.57
C ASN A 62 17.00 -10.06 13.98
N ILE A 63 15.73 -10.38 14.26
CA ILE A 63 15.12 -10.24 15.59
C ILE A 63 15.96 -10.99 16.64
N GLU A 64 16.34 -12.24 16.35
CA GLU A 64 17.17 -13.07 17.25
C GLU A 64 18.56 -12.52 17.52
N ARG A 65 19.12 -11.69 16.62
CA ARG A 65 20.51 -11.24 16.64
C ARG A 65 20.71 -9.80 17.05
N PHE A 66 19.67 -8.96 17.05
CA PHE A 66 19.82 -7.57 17.42
C PHE A 66 20.41 -7.42 18.82
N GLN A 67 21.42 -6.55 18.92
CA GLN A 67 22.08 -6.20 20.16
C GLN A 67 21.81 -4.73 20.48
N ARG A 68 21.87 -4.39 21.76
CA ARG A 68 21.62 -3.04 22.26
C ARG A 68 22.43 -1.98 21.53
N ASP A 69 23.70 -2.20 21.31
CA ASP A 69 24.61 -1.26 20.65
C ASP A 69 24.24 -0.97 19.17
N GLN A 70 23.59 -1.93 18.50
CA GLN A 70 23.07 -1.72 17.14
C GLN A 70 21.88 -0.78 17.14
N LEU A 71 20.98 -0.87 18.15
CA LEU A 71 19.84 0.04 18.31
C LEU A 71 20.33 1.45 18.65
N VAL A 72 21.28 1.57 19.56
CA VAL A 72 21.89 2.87 19.92
C VAL A 72 22.49 3.53 18.66
N ARG A 73 23.31 2.81 17.92
CA ARG A 73 23.90 3.35 16.65
C ARG A 73 22.85 3.69 15.61
N PHE A 74 21.74 2.95 15.53
CA PHE A 74 20.66 3.26 14.62
C PHE A 74 20.01 4.61 15.00
N VAL A 75 19.65 4.80 16.27
CA VAL A 75 19.07 6.04 16.76
C VAL A 75 20.05 7.22 16.57
N GLU A 76 21.31 7.05 16.94
CA GLU A 76 22.34 8.09 16.74
C GLU A 76 22.47 8.50 15.27
N ARG A 77 22.29 7.60 14.33
CA ARG A 77 22.39 7.88 12.90
C ARG A 77 21.10 8.48 12.34
N GLN A 78 19.94 7.97 12.74
CA GLN A 78 18.67 8.25 12.09
C GLN A 78 17.84 9.33 12.78
N TYR A 79 17.95 9.46 14.11
CA TYR A 79 17.18 10.43 14.88
C TYR A 79 17.91 11.76 14.90
N THR A 80 17.71 12.53 13.85
CA THR A 80 18.36 13.81 13.58
C THR A 80 17.35 14.82 13.10
N GLY A 81 17.65 16.11 13.21
CA GLY A 81 16.76 17.19 12.79
C GLY A 81 16.31 17.07 11.33
N ALA A 82 17.18 16.58 10.43
CA ALA A 82 16.84 16.36 9.03
C ALA A 82 15.82 15.23 8.79
N ASN A 83 15.61 14.35 9.77
CA ASN A 83 14.74 13.17 9.66
C ASN A 83 13.60 13.21 10.71
N LEU A 84 13.32 14.36 11.30
CA LEU A 84 12.28 14.50 12.32
C LEU A 84 11.24 15.55 11.90
N ILE A 85 9.98 15.17 12.02
CA ILE A 85 8.84 16.09 11.93
C ILE A 85 8.08 15.99 13.24
N VAL A 86 7.85 17.12 13.89
CA VAL A 86 7.02 17.21 15.10
C VAL A 86 5.68 17.81 14.71
N GLY A 87 4.62 17.05 14.90
CA GLY A 87 3.25 17.50 14.65
C GLY A 87 2.44 17.54 15.93
N VAL A 88 1.59 18.57 16.07
CA VAL A 88 0.64 18.70 17.18
C VAL A 88 -0.70 19.15 16.65
N ALA A 89 -1.77 18.49 17.05
CA ALA A 89 -3.14 18.86 16.68
C ALA A 89 -4.03 18.91 17.92
N GLY A 90 -4.91 19.92 17.99
CA GLY A 90 -5.85 20.12 19.10
C GLY A 90 -6.13 21.59 19.35
N ALA A 91 -6.74 21.90 20.50
CA ALA A 91 -6.93 23.27 20.98
C ALA A 91 -5.63 23.75 21.61
N ILE A 92 -4.75 24.35 20.82
CA ILE A 92 -3.37 24.72 21.20
C ILE A 92 -3.09 26.18 20.91
N ASP A 93 -2.14 26.76 21.66
CA ASP A 93 -1.45 27.99 21.30
C ASP A 93 -0.23 27.62 20.42
N PRO A 94 -0.23 27.95 19.10
CA PRO A 94 0.87 27.61 18.21
C PRO A 94 2.23 28.13 18.68
N ASP A 95 2.31 29.36 19.16
CA ASP A 95 3.57 29.97 19.59
C ASP A 95 4.13 29.28 20.83
N ALA A 96 3.26 28.92 21.78
CA ALA A 96 3.69 28.16 22.96
C ALA A 96 4.21 26.77 22.58
N ILE A 97 3.56 26.09 21.58
CA ILE A 97 4.02 24.80 21.07
C ILE A 97 5.38 24.93 20.37
N VAL A 98 5.54 25.91 19.48
CA VAL A 98 6.83 26.13 18.78
C VAL A 98 7.95 26.36 19.80
N ARG A 99 7.77 27.28 20.78
CA ARG A 99 8.76 27.48 21.84
C ARG A 99 9.05 26.19 22.64
N GLY A 100 8.03 25.43 22.95
CA GLY A 100 8.18 24.13 23.64
C GLY A 100 8.99 23.12 22.82
N VAL A 101 8.71 23.00 21.53
CA VAL A 101 9.43 22.11 20.61
C VAL A 101 10.88 22.58 20.46
N GLU A 102 11.14 23.87 20.28
CA GLU A 102 12.49 24.42 20.18
C GLU A 102 13.29 24.18 21.47
N SER A 103 12.67 24.35 22.64
CA SER A 103 13.37 24.08 23.91
C SER A 103 13.78 22.62 24.09
N VAL A 104 13.03 21.70 23.52
CA VAL A 104 13.27 20.24 23.64
C VAL A 104 14.17 19.72 22.52
N PHE A 105 13.88 20.06 21.27
CA PHE A 105 14.53 19.50 20.08
C PHE A 105 15.55 20.43 19.42
N GLY A 106 15.61 21.71 19.80
CA GLY A 106 16.47 22.71 19.17
C GLY A 106 17.98 22.40 19.22
N ALA A 107 18.41 21.64 20.22
CA ALA A 107 19.78 21.14 20.32
C ALA A 107 20.06 19.84 19.57
N MET A 108 19.06 19.27 18.90
CA MET A 108 19.22 18.03 18.13
C MET A 108 20.22 18.23 16.98
N ARG A 109 21.06 17.22 16.74
CA ARG A 109 22.00 17.28 15.61
C ARG A 109 21.25 17.47 14.29
N PRO A 110 21.71 18.34 13.39
CA PRO A 110 21.07 18.54 12.09
C PRO A 110 20.95 17.24 11.28
N GLY A 111 22.03 16.46 11.23
CA GLY A 111 22.12 15.20 10.48
C GLY A 111 22.07 15.39 8.96
N GLN A 112 21.83 14.29 8.27
CA GLN A 112 21.61 14.26 6.82
C GLN A 112 20.25 13.62 6.53
N PRO A 113 19.51 14.15 5.55
CA PRO A 113 18.25 13.51 5.12
C PRO A 113 18.50 12.08 4.65
N ASN A 114 17.61 11.18 5.04
CA ASN A 114 17.62 9.82 4.50
C ASN A 114 17.33 9.86 3.00
N ARG A 115 18.14 9.12 2.23
CA ARG A 115 17.96 8.99 0.79
C ARG A 115 17.83 7.51 0.45
N VAL A 116 16.71 7.16 -0.12
CA VAL A 116 16.43 5.82 -0.66
C VAL A 116 16.17 5.98 -2.15
N ALA A 117 16.85 5.18 -2.97
CA ALA A 117 16.58 5.18 -4.41
C ALA A 117 15.15 4.66 -4.67
N PRO A 118 14.42 5.20 -5.64
CA PRO A 118 13.13 4.64 -6.01
C PRO A 118 13.27 3.17 -6.45
N PRO A 119 12.32 2.29 -6.09
CA PRO A 119 12.34 0.90 -6.54
C PRO A 119 12.06 0.82 -8.04
N VAL A 120 12.60 -0.23 -8.67
CA VAL A 120 12.24 -0.59 -10.05
C VAL A 120 11.17 -1.68 -9.97
N TYR A 121 10.03 -1.45 -10.62
CA TYR A 121 8.97 -2.44 -10.69
C TYR A 121 9.42 -3.63 -11.56
N ALA A 122 9.29 -4.84 -11.02
CA ALA A 122 9.76 -6.08 -11.67
C ALA A 122 8.67 -6.84 -12.43
N GLY A 123 7.42 -6.80 -11.94
CA GLY A 123 6.29 -7.48 -12.57
C GLY A 123 6.41 -9.01 -12.55
N ALA A 124 6.19 -9.67 -11.41
CA ALA A 124 6.36 -11.11 -11.29
C ALA A 124 5.13 -11.80 -10.68
N VAL A 125 4.96 -13.09 -10.99
CA VAL A 125 3.96 -13.97 -10.34
C VAL A 125 4.68 -14.96 -9.44
N ARG A 126 4.27 -15.03 -8.17
CA ARG A 126 4.81 -15.94 -7.16
C ARG A 126 3.69 -16.77 -6.56
N ALA A 127 3.98 -18.04 -6.26
CA ALA A 127 3.02 -18.94 -5.63
C ALA A 127 3.70 -19.71 -4.48
N ARG A 128 2.99 -19.86 -3.35
CA ARG A 128 3.45 -20.62 -2.18
C ARG A 128 2.31 -21.44 -1.61
N ALA A 129 2.48 -22.76 -1.53
CA ALA A 129 1.52 -23.63 -0.85
C ALA A 129 1.66 -23.54 0.66
N ILE A 130 0.50 -23.46 1.36
CA ILE A 130 0.39 -23.53 2.80
C ILE A 130 -0.52 -24.71 3.13
N ALA A 131 0.02 -25.74 3.76
CA ALA A 131 -0.65 -27.04 3.92
C ALA A 131 -1.95 -26.96 4.75
N ALA A 132 -2.01 -26.07 5.74
CA ALA A 132 -3.18 -25.90 6.61
C ALA A 132 -4.30 -25.02 6.02
N SER A 133 -4.07 -24.36 4.86
CA SER A 133 -5.06 -23.47 4.28
C SER A 133 -6.13 -24.26 3.51
N SER A 134 -7.40 -23.90 3.73
CA SER A 134 -8.54 -24.43 2.96
C SER A 134 -8.83 -23.62 1.69
N GLN A 135 -8.34 -22.38 1.61
CA GLN A 135 -8.58 -21.42 0.54
C GLN A 135 -7.31 -21.06 -0.22
N THR A 136 -7.48 -20.50 -1.39
CA THR A 136 -6.44 -19.82 -2.15
C THR A 136 -6.61 -18.31 -1.97
N HIS A 137 -5.59 -17.66 -1.42
CA HIS A 137 -5.52 -16.22 -1.27
C HIS A 137 -4.72 -15.62 -2.42
N VAL A 138 -5.22 -14.52 -2.95
CA VAL A 138 -4.65 -13.82 -4.11
C VAL A 138 -4.39 -12.38 -3.74
N VAL A 139 -3.17 -11.93 -3.94
CA VAL A 139 -2.80 -10.51 -3.94
C VAL A 139 -2.29 -10.21 -5.34
N LEU A 140 -3.05 -9.43 -6.09
CA LEU A 140 -2.77 -9.03 -7.47
C LEU A 140 -2.67 -7.53 -7.54
N GLY A 141 -1.69 -6.97 -8.22
CA GLY A 141 -1.63 -5.53 -8.34
C GLY A 141 -0.78 -5.05 -9.49
N PHE A 142 -0.79 -3.72 -9.64
CA PHE A 142 -0.15 -2.99 -10.74
C PHE A 142 0.58 -1.78 -10.17
N PRO A 143 1.69 -1.35 -10.78
CA PRO A 143 2.34 -0.12 -10.36
C PRO A 143 1.45 1.08 -10.71
N ILE A 144 1.38 2.02 -9.81
CA ILE A 144 0.75 3.33 -9.99
C ILE A 144 1.72 4.42 -9.56
N PRO A 145 1.49 5.68 -9.93
CA PRO A 145 2.30 6.81 -9.50
C PRO A 145 2.41 6.90 -7.97
N SER A 146 3.55 7.41 -7.51
CA SER A 146 3.85 7.61 -6.09
C SER A 146 3.09 8.79 -5.49
N LEU A 147 3.14 8.95 -4.17
CA LEU A 147 2.59 10.13 -3.50
C LEU A 147 3.19 11.44 -4.03
N ARG A 148 4.47 11.45 -4.47
CA ARG A 148 5.13 12.64 -5.00
C ARG A 148 4.59 13.10 -6.36
N GLU A 149 4.04 12.17 -7.13
CA GLU A 149 3.52 12.44 -8.47
C GLU A 149 2.08 12.95 -8.45
N GLU A 150 1.45 12.99 -7.27
CA GLU A 150 0.13 13.57 -7.02
C GLU A 150 -1.00 13.03 -7.94
N ASP A 151 -0.92 11.77 -8.32
CA ASP A 151 -1.92 11.15 -9.20
C ASP A 151 -3.18 10.76 -8.41
N ALA A 152 -4.26 11.50 -8.61
CA ALA A 152 -5.55 11.16 -8.04
C ALA A 152 -6.33 10.13 -8.89
N ALA A 153 -5.98 9.96 -10.19
CA ALA A 153 -6.71 9.07 -11.08
C ALA A 153 -6.59 7.61 -10.66
N SER A 154 -5.39 7.17 -10.28
CA SER A 154 -5.17 5.80 -9.79
C SER A 154 -5.89 5.52 -8.46
N VAL A 155 -5.99 6.52 -7.57
CA VAL A 155 -6.77 6.40 -6.33
C VAL A 155 -8.26 6.26 -6.62
N VAL A 156 -8.78 7.08 -7.55
CA VAL A 156 -10.17 6.99 -8.00
C VAL A 156 -10.41 5.65 -8.70
N ALA A 157 -9.49 5.18 -9.54
CA ALA A 157 -9.58 3.89 -10.22
C ALA A 157 -9.68 2.71 -9.24
N ALA A 158 -8.83 2.67 -8.21
CA ALA A 158 -8.87 1.63 -7.19
C ALA A 158 -10.20 1.66 -6.39
N THR A 159 -10.62 2.85 -5.95
CA THR A 159 -11.89 3.05 -5.23
C THR A 159 -13.08 2.65 -6.11
N LEU A 160 -13.11 3.07 -7.37
CA LEU A 160 -14.15 2.71 -8.34
C LEU A 160 -14.23 1.20 -8.52
N PHE A 161 -13.08 0.56 -8.70
CA PHE A 161 -12.99 -0.86 -9.04
C PHE A 161 -13.42 -1.78 -7.90
N GLY A 162 -12.98 -1.51 -6.65
CA GLY A 162 -13.13 -2.49 -5.59
C GLY A 162 -13.57 -1.98 -4.22
N GLU A 163 -13.91 -0.70 -4.05
CA GLU A 163 -14.38 -0.21 -2.76
C GLU A 163 -15.91 -0.24 -2.66
N GLY A 164 -16.41 -0.95 -1.63
CA GLY A 164 -17.84 -1.06 -1.32
C GLY A 164 -18.56 -2.18 -2.06
N MET A 165 -19.73 -2.54 -1.53
CA MET A 165 -20.54 -3.68 -1.98
C MET A 165 -21.01 -3.57 -3.43
N SER A 166 -21.22 -2.36 -3.94
CA SER A 166 -21.67 -2.08 -5.30
C SER A 166 -20.52 -1.87 -6.30
N SER A 167 -19.28 -2.11 -5.88
CA SER A 167 -18.13 -1.98 -6.78
C SER A 167 -18.18 -3.04 -7.90
N PRO A 168 -17.67 -2.75 -9.11
CA PRO A 168 -17.60 -3.70 -10.21
C PRO A 168 -16.96 -5.04 -9.82
N LEU A 169 -15.89 -5.01 -9.01
CA LEU A 169 -15.21 -6.21 -8.52
C LEU A 169 -16.14 -7.08 -7.68
N LEU A 170 -16.67 -6.54 -6.55
CA LEU A 170 -17.52 -7.32 -5.65
C LEU A 170 -18.82 -7.76 -6.29
N ASN A 171 -19.45 -6.89 -7.07
CA ASN A 171 -20.66 -7.25 -7.80
C ASN A 171 -20.40 -8.44 -8.73
N ARG A 172 -19.30 -8.44 -9.49
CA ARG A 172 -18.97 -9.55 -10.39
C ARG A 172 -18.60 -10.83 -9.65
N VAL A 173 -17.56 -10.75 -8.78
CA VAL A 173 -16.97 -11.98 -8.23
C VAL A 173 -17.79 -12.59 -7.10
N ARG A 174 -18.55 -11.79 -6.35
CA ARG A 174 -19.36 -12.24 -5.23
C ARG A 174 -20.83 -12.43 -5.62
N GLU A 175 -21.50 -11.36 -6.08
CA GLU A 175 -22.95 -11.37 -6.24
C GLU A 175 -23.38 -12.15 -7.50
N GLN A 176 -22.68 -11.97 -8.64
CA GLN A 176 -23.06 -12.62 -9.90
C GLN A 176 -22.48 -14.01 -10.06
N ARG A 177 -21.24 -14.23 -9.60
CA ARG A 177 -20.50 -15.47 -9.90
C ARG A 177 -20.23 -16.34 -8.67
N GLY A 178 -20.34 -15.83 -7.45
CA GLY A 178 -20.06 -16.57 -6.21
C GLY A 178 -18.64 -17.13 -6.12
N LEU A 179 -17.64 -16.48 -6.73
CA LEU A 179 -16.26 -16.94 -6.81
C LEU A 179 -15.42 -16.56 -5.59
N ALA A 180 -15.79 -15.49 -4.91
CA ALA A 180 -15.09 -15.02 -3.71
C ALA A 180 -16.07 -14.38 -2.74
N TYR A 181 -15.95 -14.70 -1.44
CA TYR A 181 -16.75 -14.07 -0.41
C TYR A 181 -16.29 -12.63 -0.12
N HIS A 182 -14.97 -12.43 -0.15
CA HIS A 182 -14.33 -11.14 0.04
C HIS A 182 -13.39 -10.87 -1.12
N ALA A 183 -13.49 -9.66 -1.66
CA ALA A 183 -12.52 -9.08 -2.56
C ALA A 183 -12.49 -7.57 -2.34
N SER A 184 -11.33 -6.97 -2.41
CA SER A 184 -11.14 -5.53 -2.27
C SER A 184 -10.12 -5.02 -3.27
N CYS A 185 -10.15 -3.72 -3.51
CA CYS A 185 -9.13 -3.03 -4.29
C CYS A 185 -8.75 -1.73 -3.59
N THR A 186 -7.45 -1.53 -3.37
CA THR A 186 -6.89 -0.35 -2.72
C THR A 186 -5.78 0.27 -3.57
N ALA A 187 -5.49 1.55 -3.32
CA ALA A 187 -4.29 2.21 -3.80
C ALA A 187 -3.34 2.39 -2.63
N ASP A 188 -2.25 1.62 -2.63
CA ASP A 188 -1.21 1.69 -1.61
C ASP A 188 -0.11 2.63 -2.11
N LEU A 189 0.00 3.80 -1.49
CA LEU A 189 0.87 4.88 -1.93
C LEU A 189 2.02 5.10 -0.95
N PHE A 190 3.23 5.09 -1.48
CA PHE A 190 4.45 5.45 -0.77
C PHE A 190 5.04 6.72 -1.40
N ASP A 191 6.01 7.34 -0.75
CA ASP A 191 6.64 8.55 -1.26
C ASP A 191 7.41 8.33 -2.58
N MET A 192 7.88 7.11 -2.84
CA MET A 192 8.71 6.78 -4.00
C MET A 192 8.10 5.78 -4.98
N CYS A 193 6.96 5.18 -4.66
CA CYS A 193 6.23 4.24 -5.52
C CYS A 193 4.79 4.12 -5.07
N GLY A 194 3.95 3.53 -5.91
CA GLY A 194 2.58 3.18 -5.57
C GLY A 194 2.18 1.87 -6.24
N GLN A 195 1.14 1.25 -5.72
CA GLN A 195 0.56 0.05 -6.28
C GLN A 195 -0.96 0.03 -6.08
N MET A 196 -1.69 -0.30 -7.13
CA MET A 196 -3.10 -0.71 -7.02
C MET A 196 -3.10 -2.18 -6.64
N VAL A 197 -3.74 -2.52 -5.54
CA VAL A 197 -3.74 -3.87 -4.98
C VAL A 197 -5.15 -4.43 -4.93
N ILE A 198 -5.34 -5.60 -5.52
CA ILE A 198 -6.56 -6.41 -5.45
C ILE A 198 -6.26 -7.59 -4.54
N GLU A 199 -7.00 -7.69 -3.45
CA GLU A 199 -6.95 -8.80 -2.51
C GLU A 199 -8.23 -9.60 -2.60
N ALA A 200 -8.12 -10.94 -2.60
CA ALA A 200 -9.27 -11.82 -2.54
C ALA A 200 -8.92 -13.20 -1.98
N SER A 201 -9.95 -13.89 -1.50
CA SER A 201 -9.88 -15.30 -1.13
C SER A 201 -10.94 -16.09 -1.89
N THR A 202 -10.54 -17.20 -2.51
CA THR A 202 -11.40 -18.03 -3.35
C THR A 202 -11.19 -19.52 -3.07
N ALA A 203 -12.15 -20.35 -3.45
CA ALA A 203 -11.94 -21.80 -3.44
C ALA A 203 -10.87 -22.21 -4.47
N PRO A 204 -10.00 -23.16 -4.16
CA PRO A 204 -8.91 -23.57 -5.07
C PRO A 204 -9.38 -23.93 -6.48
N GLU A 205 -10.55 -24.54 -6.58
CA GLU A 205 -11.17 -24.98 -7.82
C GLU A 205 -11.69 -23.81 -8.67
N GLN A 206 -11.99 -22.69 -8.05
CA GLN A 206 -12.53 -21.47 -8.68
C GLN A 206 -11.45 -20.44 -9.02
N PHE A 207 -10.20 -20.68 -8.61
CA PHE A 207 -9.10 -19.71 -8.75
C PHE A 207 -8.89 -19.22 -10.20
N ASP A 208 -8.83 -20.15 -11.16
CA ASP A 208 -8.57 -19.79 -12.57
C ASP A 208 -9.73 -18.96 -13.16
N GLU A 209 -10.96 -19.28 -12.78
CA GLU A 209 -12.15 -18.53 -13.19
C GLU A 209 -12.19 -17.15 -12.55
N PHE A 210 -11.92 -17.07 -11.24
CA PHE A 210 -11.80 -15.81 -10.52
C PHE A 210 -10.80 -14.87 -11.21
N LEU A 211 -9.60 -15.37 -11.51
CA LEU A 211 -8.56 -14.57 -12.12
C LEU A 211 -8.93 -14.07 -13.53
N ARG A 212 -9.63 -14.90 -14.34
CA ARG A 212 -10.15 -14.48 -15.65
C ARG A 212 -11.22 -13.39 -15.52
N GLU A 213 -12.13 -13.51 -14.56
CA GLU A 213 -13.17 -12.49 -14.33
C GLU A 213 -12.57 -11.15 -13.90
N VAL A 214 -11.63 -11.15 -12.94
CA VAL A 214 -10.92 -9.94 -12.52
C VAL A 214 -10.18 -9.31 -13.69
N THR A 215 -9.47 -10.11 -14.48
CA THR A 215 -8.74 -9.66 -15.67
C THR A 215 -9.67 -9.03 -16.71
N SER A 216 -10.81 -9.67 -16.98
CA SER A 216 -11.84 -9.16 -17.90
C SER A 216 -12.43 -7.84 -17.43
N LEU A 217 -12.68 -7.68 -16.13
CA LEU A 217 -13.16 -6.42 -15.55
C LEU A 217 -12.14 -5.30 -15.70
N LEU A 218 -10.86 -5.55 -15.42
CA LEU A 218 -9.79 -4.57 -15.59
C LEU A 218 -9.68 -4.09 -17.03
N LEU A 219 -9.77 -5.01 -17.99
CA LEU A 219 -9.78 -4.67 -19.43
C LEU A 219 -11.00 -3.83 -19.80
N ALA A 220 -12.17 -4.12 -19.25
CA ALA A 220 -13.38 -3.33 -19.49
C ALA A 220 -13.24 -1.90 -18.95
N GLN A 221 -12.65 -1.72 -17.77
CA GLN A 221 -12.40 -0.38 -17.21
C GLN A 221 -11.40 0.43 -18.06
N ALA A 222 -10.42 -0.20 -18.65
CA ALA A 222 -9.49 0.46 -19.56
C ALA A 222 -10.13 0.85 -20.92
N GLN A 223 -11.32 0.35 -21.23
CA GLN A 223 -12.08 0.70 -22.44
C GLN A 223 -13.11 1.79 -22.17
N ALA A 224 -13.88 1.65 -21.09
CA ALA A 224 -14.94 2.60 -20.74
C ALA A 224 -15.18 2.61 -19.23
N ILE A 225 -15.38 3.79 -18.67
CA ILE A 225 -15.74 4.01 -17.27
C ILE A 225 -17.23 4.35 -17.20
N ASP A 226 -17.97 3.63 -16.36
CA ASP A 226 -19.37 3.96 -16.07
C ASP A 226 -19.43 5.27 -15.25
N PRO A 227 -20.19 6.28 -15.71
CA PRO A 227 -20.34 7.54 -14.99
C PRO A 227 -20.91 7.39 -13.58
N VAL A 228 -21.78 6.41 -13.35
CA VAL A 228 -22.38 6.14 -12.03
C VAL A 228 -21.32 5.62 -11.07
N ASP A 229 -20.47 4.69 -11.52
CA ASP A 229 -19.36 4.17 -10.74
C ASP A 229 -18.32 5.24 -10.43
N LEU A 230 -18.02 6.12 -11.39
CA LEU A 230 -17.12 7.24 -11.20
C LEU A 230 -17.65 8.21 -10.14
N GLU A 231 -18.93 8.60 -10.22
CA GLU A 231 -19.54 9.49 -9.24
C GLU A 231 -19.58 8.85 -7.84
N ARG A 232 -19.92 7.57 -7.76
CA ARG A 232 -19.88 6.79 -6.52
C ARG A 232 -18.48 6.83 -5.90
N ALA A 233 -17.44 6.53 -6.65
CA ALA A 233 -16.06 6.52 -6.17
C ALA A 233 -15.60 7.89 -5.67
N ARG A 234 -15.91 8.97 -6.41
CA ARG A 234 -15.62 10.33 -5.98
C ARG A 234 -16.31 10.67 -4.66
N ASN A 235 -17.60 10.35 -4.54
CA ASN A 235 -18.37 10.61 -3.34
C ASN A 235 -17.83 9.82 -2.14
N GLN A 236 -17.43 8.57 -2.31
CA GLN A 236 -16.79 7.77 -1.27
C GLN A 236 -15.48 8.41 -0.78
N ILE A 237 -14.62 8.86 -1.69
CA ILE A 237 -13.36 9.52 -1.31
C ILE A 237 -13.64 10.85 -0.59
N VAL A 238 -14.59 11.65 -1.07
CA VAL A 238 -14.98 12.92 -0.42
C VAL A 238 -15.48 12.68 1.00
N VAL A 239 -16.42 11.76 1.18
CA VAL A 239 -16.99 11.43 2.49
C VAL A 239 -15.91 10.92 3.44
N ARG A 240 -15.04 10.02 2.98
CA ARG A 240 -13.91 9.51 3.78
C ARG A 240 -12.99 10.65 4.23
N ARG A 241 -12.59 11.55 3.34
CA ARG A 241 -11.74 12.71 3.67
C ARG A 241 -12.41 13.65 4.67
N LEU A 242 -13.71 13.92 4.53
CA LEU A 242 -14.45 14.73 5.49
C LEU A 242 -14.49 14.07 6.87
N HIS A 243 -14.75 12.78 6.92
CA HIS A 243 -14.76 11.99 8.15
C HIS A 243 -13.38 11.97 8.85
N ASP A 244 -12.31 11.85 8.06
CA ASP A 244 -10.94 11.86 8.59
C ASP A 244 -10.53 13.27 9.08
N ALA A 245 -11.03 14.33 8.43
CA ALA A 245 -10.82 15.70 8.87
C ALA A 245 -11.48 16.04 10.23
N GLU A 246 -12.49 15.26 10.67
CA GLU A 246 -13.11 15.39 12.00
C GLU A 246 -12.24 14.78 13.11
N LYS A 247 -11.28 13.90 12.76
CA LYS A 247 -10.44 13.18 13.72
C LYS A 247 -9.10 13.89 13.88
N PRO A 248 -8.76 14.44 15.06
CA PRO A 248 -7.49 15.18 15.25
C PRO A 248 -6.26 14.34 14.88
N LEU A 249 -6.25 13.05 15.22
CA LEU A 249 -5.13 12.14 14.90
C LEU A 249 -4.95 11.99 13.39
N ARG A 250 -6.02 11.76 12.62
CA ARG A 250 -5.94 11.63 11.16
C ARG A 250 -5.48 12.91 10.49
N ARG A 251 -5.99 14.05 10.94
CA ARG A 251 -5.51 15.37 10.48
C ARG A 251 -4.02 15.55 10.71
N LEU A 252 -3.53 15.08 11.87
CA LEU A 252 -2.11 15.15 12.22
C LEU A 252 -1.25 14.24 11.32
N GLU A 253 -1.69 13.00 11.12
CA GLU A 253 -1.01 12.03 10.26
C GLU A 253 -0.95 12.54 8.81
N ASP A 254 -2.07 13.01 8.25
CA ASP A 254 -2.14 13.58 6.91
C ASP A 254 -1.24 14.82 6.77
N ALA A 255 -1.27 15.73 7.75
CA ALA A 255 -0.43 16.92 7.74
C ALA A 255 1.06 16.58 7.80
N ALA A 256 1.45 15.61 8.63
CA ALA A 256 2.84 15.16 8.72
C ALA A 256 3.29 14.51 7.40
N LEU A 257 2.44 13.70 6.76
CA LEU A 257 2.71 13.08 5.47
C LEU A 257 2.84 14.14 4.35
N GLU A 258 1.97 15.13 4.32
CA GLU A 258 2.04 16.25 3.37
C GLU A 258 3.37 17.01 3.49
N VAL A 259 3.80 17.35 4.71
CA VAL A 259 5.08 17.98 4.95
C VAL A 259 6.25 17.09 4.55
N PHE A 260 6.17 15.80 4.86
CA PHE A 260 7.21 14.81 4.50
C PHE A 260 7.37 14.67 2.98
N VAL A 261 6.25 14.55 2.26
CA VAL A 261 6.26 14.29 0.81
C VAL A 261 6.51 15.56 0.00
N HIS A 262 5.83 16.67 0.35
CA HIS A 262 5.77 17.88 -0.46
C HIS A 262 6.49 19.09 0.17
N GLY A 263 6.96 18.99 1.42
CA GLY A 263 7.57 20.11 2.15
C GLY A 263 6.59 21.23 2.56
N ARG A 264 5.29 21.05 2.32
CA ARG A 264 4.22 22.02 2.64
C ARG A 264 2.90 21.32 2.96
N LEU A 265 2.04 22.05 3.66
CA LEU A 265 0.63 21.63 3.80
C LEU A 265 -0.16 22.10 2.58
N ARG A 266 -0.95 21.21 2.01
CA ARG A 266 -1.96 21.53 0.99
C ARG A 266 -3.32 21.73 1.66
N SER A 267 -4.14 22.62 1.10
CA SER A 267 -5.48 22.80 1.63
C SER A 267 -6.40 21.63 1.24
N ALA A 268 -7.38 21.33 2.11
CA ALA A 268 -8.40 20.34 1.80
C ALA A 268 -9.18 20.72 0.52
N ASP A 269 -9.41 22.01 0.29
CA ASP A 269 -10.10 22.50 -0.92
C ASP A 269 -9.31 22.23 -2.20
N GLU A 270 -7.97 22.36 -2.17
CA GLU A 270 -7.09 22.01 -3.30
C GLU A 270 -7.21 20.53 -3.66
N ALA A 271 -7.18 19.67 -2.64
CA ALA A 271 -7.31 18.23 -2.83
C ALA A 271 -8.71 17.81 -3.32
N LEU A 272 -9.76 18.44 -2.81
CA LEU A 272 -11.15 18.19 -3.24
C LEU A 272 -11.41 18.72 -4.65
N ALA A 273 -10.84 19.87 -5.01
CA ALA A 273 -10.96 20.43 -6.36
C ALA A 273 -10.35 19.50 -7.41
N ARG A 274 -9.17 18.95 -7.17
CA ARG A 274 -8.55 17.95 -8.05
C ARG A 274 -9.41 16.70 -8.21
N LEU A 275 -9.97 16.18 -7.12
CA LEU A 275 -10.84 15.02 -7.17
C LEU A 275 -12.12 15.28 -8.00
N ARG A 276 -12.73 16.46 -7.84
CA ARG A 276 -13.92 16.85 -8.58
C ARG A 276 -13.66 17.08 -10.07
N ALA A 277 -12.47 17.54 -10.42
CA ALA A 277 -12.06 17.77 -11.80
C ALA A 277 -11.74 16.47 -12.57
N MET A 278 -11.55 15.34 -11.87
CA MET A 278 -11.20 14.05 -12.47
C MET A 278 -12.27 13.60 -13.47
N THR A 279 -11.89 13.26 -14.69
CA THR A 279 -12.79 12.80 -15.74
C THR A 279 -12.82 11.27 -15.86
N ALA A 280 -13.79 10.74 -16.60
CA ALA A 280 -13.83 9.32 -16.95
C ALA A 280 -12.62 8.91 -17.81
N ASP A 281 -12.14 9.80 -18.67
CA ASP A 281 -10.96 9.55 -19.48
C ASP A 281 -9.68 9.47 -18.66
N ASP A 282 -9.51 10.29 -17.62
CA ASP A 282 -8.37 10.22 -16.71
C ASP A 282 -8.31 8.86 -15.99
N VAL A 283 -9.45 8.38 -15.50
CA VAL A 283 -9.55 7.09 -14.80
C VAL A 283 -9.35 5.92 -15.77
N ARG A 284 -9.93 5.99 -16.98
CA ARG A 284 -9.71 5.01 -18.04
C ARG A 284 -8.23 4.92 -18.42
N GLU A 285 -7.55 6.05 -18.55
CA GLU A 285 -6.13 6.10 -18.87
C GLU A 285 -5.28 5.51 -17.75
N ALA A 286 -5.64 5.73 -16.47
CA ALA A 286 -4.97 5.10 -15.34
C ALA A 286 -5.04 3.56 -15.43
N PHE A 287 -6.21 2.98 -15.71
CA PHE A 287 -6.33 1.52 -15.96
C PHE A 287 -5.48 1.07 -17.15
N ALA A 288 -5.47 1.85 -18.22
CA ALA A 288 -4.68 1.55 -19.41
C ALA A 288 -3.17 1.50 -19.11
N GLN A 289 -2.66 2.45 -18.33
CA GLN A 289 -1.25 2.51 -17.92
C GLN A 289 -0.88 1.36 -17.00
N MET A 290 -1.74 1.01 -16.03
CA MET A 290 -1.56 -0.14 -15.15
C MET A 290 -1.45 -1.45 -15.95
N LEU A 291 -2.37 -1.69 -16.89
CA LEU A 291 -2.35 -2.88 -17.74
C LEU A 291 -1.12 -2.93 -18.67
N ALA A 292 -0.68 -1.78 -19.17
CA ALA A 292 0.52 -1.69 -20.01
C ALA A 292 1.81 -1.98 -19.23
N ALA A 293 1.88 -1.58 -17.95
CA ALA A 293 3.01 -1.86 -17.08
C ALA A 293 3.07 -3.36 -16.68
N GLY A 294 1.94 -4.05 -16.71
CA GLY A 294 1.81 -5.46 -16.35
C GLY A 294 1.63 -5.71 -14.86
N PRO A 295 1.03 -6.85 -14.49
CA PRO A 295 0.73 -7.19 -13.11
C PRO A 295 1.88 -7.82 -12.34
N SER A 296 1.84 -7.67 -11.02
CA SER A 296 2.46 -8.59 -10.06
C SER A 296 1.40 -9.38 -9.34
N ALA A 297 1.69 -10.62 -8.97
CA ALA A 297 0.76 -11.43 -8.19
C ALA A 297 1.47 -12.35 -7.19
N ALA A 298 0.84 -12.51 -6.03
CA ALA A 298 1.15 -13.58 -5.08
C ALA A 298 -0.09 -14.45 -4.88
N ILE A 299 0.11 -15.76 -4.91
CA ILE A 299 -0.93 -16.76 -4.75
C ILE A 299 -0.51 -17.68 -3.62
N VAL A 300 -1.24 -17.69 -2.53
CA VAL A 300 -0.86 -18.44 -1.33
C VAL A 300 -2.00 -19.28 -0.78
N GLY A 301 -1.68 -20.28 0.05
CA GLY A 301 -2.67 -21.15 0.66
C GLY A 301 -2.77 -22.49 -0.04
N ARG A 302 -3.99 -22.98 -0.34
CA ARG A 302 -4.19 -24.25 -1.03
C ARG A 302 -3.93 -24.08 -2.53
N VAL A 303 -2.66 -24.25 -2.90
CA VAL A 303 -2.14 -24.01 -4.25
C VAL A 303 -1.64 -25.32 -4.85
N GLY A 304 -2.20 -25.72 -6.00
CA GLY A 304 -1.78 -26.90 -6.75
C GLY A 304 -0.51 -26.69 -7.59
N ARG A 305 0.06 -27.77 -8.10
CA ARG A 305 1.16 -27.70 -9.07
C ARG A 305 0.75 -26.90 -10.30
N GLY A 306 1.62 -26.01 -10.79
CA GLY A 306 1.39 -25.23 -12.00
C GLY A 306 0.42 -24.04 -11.84
N THR A 307 -0.13 -23.77 -10.63
CA THR A 307 -1.03 -22.62 -10.42
C THR A 307 -0.36 -21.30 -10.78
N GLY A 308 0.92 -21.11 -10.41
CA GLY A 308 1.69 -19.92 -10.80
C GLY A 308 1.87 -19.76 -12.31
N ASP A 309 2.02 -20.85 -13.05
CA ASP A 309 2.17 -20.83 -14.51
C ASP A 309 0.84 -20.47 -15.17
N ARG A 310 -0.27 -21.12 -14.76
CA ARG A 310 -1.61 -20.77 -15.25
C ARG A 310 -1.98 -19.31 -14.95
N ALA A 311 -1.63 -18.83 -13.75
CA ALA A 311 -1.85 -17.43 -13.41
C ALA A 311 -1.07 -16.49 -14.35
N ARG A 312 0.19 -16.80 -14.66
CA ARG A 312 0.97 -16.02 -15.64
C ARG A 312 0.33 -16.04 -17.02
N GLU A 313 -0.16 -17.18 -17.49
CA GLU A 313 -0.84 -17.30 -18.78
C GLU A 313 -2.11 -16.45 -18.83
N ILE A 314 -2.97 -16.53 -17.79
CA ILE A 314 -4.20 -15.74 -17.70
C ILE A 314 -3.88 -14.23 -17.68
N LEU A 315 -2.94 -13.81 -16.85
CA LEU A 315 -2.54 -12.40 -16.72
C LEU A 315 -1.84 -11.86 -17.98
N ALA A 316 -1.06 -12.70 -18.68
CA ALA A 316 -0.40 -12.31 -19.92
C ALA A 316 -1.40 -12.04 -21.05
N THR A 317 -2.56 -12.73 -21.09
CA THR A 317 -3.60 -12.46 -22.08
C THR A 317 -4.18 -11.05 -21.91
N ALA A 318 -4.26 -10.52 -20.69
CA ALA A 318 -4.69 -9.16 -20.42
C ALA A 318 -3.72 -8.13 -20.98
N SER A 319 -2.44 -8.25 -20.64
CA SER A 319 -1.40 -7.31 -21.09
C SER A 319 -1.18 -7.37 -22.61
N GLY A 320 -1.20 -8.59 -23.19
CA GLY A 320 -1.05 -8.79 -24.63
C GLY A 320 -2.21 -8.24 -25.47
N SER A 321 -3.43 -8.40 -25.00
CA SER A 321 -4.64 -7.88 -25.68
C SER A 321 -4.65 -6.35 -25.68
N PHE A 322 -4.19 -5.71 -24.61
CA PHE A 322 -4.15 -4.26 -24.52
C PHE A 322 -3.08 -3.64 -25.43
N VAL A 323 -1.87 -4.20 -25.44
CA VAL A 323 -0.78 -3.74 -26.34
C VAL A 323 -1.16 -3.91 -27.81
N ALA A 324 -1.86 -4.98 -28.17
CA ALA A 324 -2.34 -5.21 -29.54
C ALA A 324 -3.43 -4.21 -29.97
N ALA A 325 -4.33 -3.81 -29.05
CA ALA A 325 -5.38 -2.83 -29.30
C ALA A 325 -4.81 -1.41 -29.49
N GLY A 326 -3.84 -1.00 -28.67
CA GLY A 326 -3.18 0.30 -28.74
C GLY A 326 -2.34 0.52 -30.02
N ARG A 327 -1.88 -0.58 -30.69
CA ARG A 327 -1.20 -0.49 -32.00
C ARG A 327 -2.15 -0.34 -33.19
N ARG A 328 -3.45 -0.62 -33.02
CA ARG A 328 -4.46 -0.46 -34.10
C ARG A 328 -5.12 0.91 -34.11
N SER A 329 -4.92 1.73 -33.07
CA SER A 329 -5.52 3.06 -32.92
C SER A 329 -4.53 4.23 -33.15
N ARG A 330 -3.35 3.95 -33.71
CA ARG A 330 -2.38 4.98 -34.14
C ARG A 330 -2.17 4.95 -35.65
#